data_fe9b916d8d1c99d602c3c9393e8f1e7a
#
_entry.id   fe9b916d8d1c99d602c3c9393e8f1e7a
#
_cell.length_a   1.000
_cell.length_b   1.000
_cell.length_c   1.000
_cell.angle_alpha   90.00
_cell.angle_beta   90.00
_cell.angle_gamma   90.00
#
_symmetry.space_group_name_H-M   'P 1'
#
loop_
_entity.id
_entity.type
_entity.pdbx_description
1 polymer ?
#
loop_
_entity_poly.entity_id
_entity_poly.type
_entity_poly.pdbx_seq_one_letter_code
_entity_poly.pdbx_strand_id
1 'polypeptide(L)'
;MTPNYKITEEILNLVQKISELATQLSFETRELHLRKENRIRSIQSSLAIENNSLSLEQVTDVIEGKRVLGPLKDIHEVQNAYEAYEKVFRLNPYSIDDFLLAHRLLTQDLVKHPGQFRLGDVGVFDGAGKVVHLGARPQFVPNLVSDLFAWAESSHISDIVKSCIVHFELEIIHPFGDGNGRMGRMWQSLILSRWNPLFEWLPVESVIYRHQSGYYQALTESNEANDSTRFIQFMLDAILETLLDYGQQKIDSRNKSVKVLLKPRELAIFEKIESYLIEHYQITNAIAQELTGLSAATMRRYLQ
;
A
#
# COMPACT_ATOMS: atom_id res chain seq x y z
N MET A 1 20.23 12.19 -13.16
CA MET A 1 20.57 11.16 -12.14
C MET A 1 20.15 9.80 -12.65
N THR A 2 20.97 8.75 -12.49
CA THR A 2 20.57 7.38 -12.85
C THR A 2 20.61 6.54 -11.57
N PRO A 3 19.48 6.00 -11.11
CA PRO A 3 19.41 5.13 -9.95
C PRO A 3 20.30 3.90 -10.10
N ASN A 4 20.91 3.44 -9.01
CA ASN A 4 21.72 2.23 -8.99
C ASN A 4 20.95 1.06 -8.39
N TYR A 5 20.75 0.00 -9.17
CA TYR A 5 20.03 -1.21 -8.78
C TYR A 5 20.40 -2.39 -9.69
N LYS A 6 20.09 -3.59 -9.24
CA LYS A 6 20.24 -4.82 -10.02
C LYS A 6 18.89 -5.55 -10.11
N ILE A 7 18.61 -6.09 -11.28
CA ILE A 7 17.48 -6.99 -11.46
C ILE A 7 17.95 -8.42 -11.20
N THR A 8 17.63 -8.93 -10.01
CA THR A 8 17.97 -10.29 -9.60
C THR A 8 16.88 -11.29 -10.05
N GLU A 9 17.19 -12.58 -10.03
CA GLU A 9 16.22 -13.64 -10.29
C GLU A 9 15.02 -13.58 -9.32
N GLU A 10 15.28 -13.25 -8.05
CA GLU A 10 14.23 -13.08 -7.03
C GLU A 10 13.28 -11.91 -7.38
N ILE A 11 13.84 -10.77 -7.81
CA ILE A 11 13.03 -9.61 -8.26
C ILE A 11 12.16 -10.02 -9.46
N LEU A 12 12.71 -10.74 -10.44
CA LEU A 12 11.93 -11.21 -11.59
C LEU A 12 10.79 -12.14 -11.18
N ASN A 13 11.06 -13.09 -10.28
CA ASN A 13 10.07 -14.02 -9.76
C ASN A 13 8.97 -13.29 -8.98
N LEU A 14 9.30 -12.29 -8.17
CA LEU A 14 8.32 -11.47 -7.43
C LEU A 14 7.46 -10.65 -8.40
N VAL A 15 8.05 -9.99 -9.39
CA VAL A 15 7.31 -9.21 -10.41
C VAL A 15 6.34 -10.11 -11.17
N GLN A 16 6.73 -11.33 -11.54
CA GLN A 16 5.84 -12.28 -12.19
C GLN A 16 4.64 -12.64 -11.29
N LYS A 17 4.89 -13.05 -10.05
CA LYS A 17 3.82 -13.41 -9.10
C LYS A 17 2.87 -12.25 -8.83
N ILE A 18 3.40 -11.04 -8.64
CA ILE A 18 2.61 -9.82 -8.45
C ILE A 18 1.72 -9.58 -9.66
N SER A 19 2.29 -9.71 -10.88
CA SER A 19 1.55 -9.45 -12.13
C SER A 19 0.41 -10.46 -12.34
N GLU A 20 0.65 -11.74 -12.08
CA GLU A 20 -0.35 -12.80 -12.18
C GLU A 20 -1.50 -12.56 -11.18
N LEU A 21 -1.15 -12.32 -9.91
CA LEU A 21 -2.14 -12.14 -8.84
C LEU A 21 -2.93 -10.84 -9.01
N ALA A 22 -2.28 -9.73 -9.33
CA ALA A 22 -2.96 -8.45 -9.60
C ALA A 22 -3.93 -8.56 -10.78
N THR A 23 -3.55 -9.30 -11.84
CA THR A 23 -4.43 -9.54 -12.98
C THR A 23 -5.67 -10.34 -12.56
N GLN A 24 -5.49 -11.44 -11.81
CA GLN A 24 -6.62 -12.25 -11.32
C GLN A 24 -7.58 -11.42 -10.45
N LEU A 25 -7.04 -10.63 -9.53
CA LEU A 25 -7.84 -9.81 -8.62
C LEU A 25 -8.56 -8.65 -9.32
N SER A 26 -8.00 -8.11 -10.42
CA SER A 26 -8.58 -7.01 -11.18
C SER A 26 -9.86 -7.38 -11.93
N PHE A 27 -9.99 -8.61 -12.43
CA PHE A 27 -11.18 -9.06 -13.15
C PHE A 27 -12.45 -9.14 -12.28
N GLU A 28 -12.29 -9.17 -10.97
CA GLU A 28 -13.37 -9.43 -10.04
C GLU A 28 -13.92 -8.20 -9.31
N THR A 29 -13.51 -6.99 -9.67
CA THR A 29 -13.67 -5.80 -8.82
C THR A 29 -14.98 -5.03 -9.03
N ARG A 30 -15.93 -5.13 -8.07
CA ARG A 30 -16.99 -4.13 -7.82
C ARG A 30 -17.31 -3.91 -6.34
N GLU A 31 -16.40 -4.20 -5.41
CA GLU A 31 -16.68 -4.05 -3.98
C GLU A 31 -16.27 -2.65 -3.47
N LEU A 32 -17.16 -1.67 -3.64
CA LEU A 32 -16.97 -0.28 -3.19
C LEU A 32 -16.66 -0.18 -1.68
N HIS A 33 -17.21 -1.08 -0.88
CA HIS A 33 -16.98 -1.12 0.56
C HIS A 33 -15.51 -1.44 0.89
N LEU A 34 -14.95 -2.48 0.28
CA LEU A 34 -13.54 -2.84 0.48
C LEU A 34 -12.58 -1.74 0.03
N ARG A 35 -12.92 -0.99 -1.02
CA ARG A 35 -12.11 0.16 -1.46
C ARG A 35 -12.06 1.25 -0.40
N LYS A 36 -13.20 1.61 0.21
CA LYS A 36 -13.25 2.61 1.29
C LYS A 36 -12.44 2.13 2.50
N GLU A 37 -12.66 0.90 2.95
CA GLU A 37 -11.94 0.34 4.09
C GLU A 37 -10.43 0.30 3.85
N ASN A 38 -9.99 -0.17 2.69
CA ASN A 38 -8.58 -0.25 2.36
C ASN A 38 -7.93 1.14 2.23
N ARG A 39 -8.64 2.14 1.67
CA ARG A 39 -8.18 3.52 1.65
C ARG A 39 -7.94 4.06 3.07
N ILE A 40 -8.87 3.80 3.99
CA ILE A 40 -8.74 4.20 5.40
C ILE A 40 -7.53 3.49 6.04
N ARG A 41 -7.32 2.21 5.74
CA ARG A 41 -6.13 1.44 6.21
C ARG A 41 -4.82 2.02 5.67
N SER A 42 -4.75 2.37 4.36
CA SER A 42 -3.58 3.04 3.77
C SER A 42 -3.24 4.32 4.54
N ILE A 43 -4.22 5.18 4.73
CA ILE A 43 -4.04 6.47 5.42
C ILE A 43 -3.56 6.23 6.86
N GLN A 44 -4.29 5.41 7.63
CA GLN A 44 -3.93 5.13 9.01
C GLN A 44 -2.52 4.56 9.13
N SER A 45 -2.18 3.56 8.32
CA SER A 45 -0.87 2.91 8.39
C SER A 45 0.27 3.83 7.96
N SER A 46 0.08 4.62 6.88
CA SER A 46 1.08 5.60 6.44
C SER A 46 1.36 6.66 7.50
N LEU A 47 0.33 7.10 8.22
CA LEU A 47 0.47 8.07 9.32
C LEU A 47 1.07 7.41 10.58
N ALA A 48 0.69 6.18 10.91
CA ALA A 48 1.23 5.44 12.06
C ALA A 48 2.74 5.16 11.93
N ILE A 49 3.25 4.92 10.72
CA ILE A 49 4.70 4.84 10.44
C ILE A 49 5.41 6.12 10.89
N GLU A 50 4.76 7.27 10.78
CA GLU A 50 5.28 8.59 11.20
C GLU A 50 4.83 8.98 12.64
N ASN A 51 4.47 8.00 13.45
CA ASN A 51 4.08 8.15 14.85
C ASN A 51 2.75 8.91 15.10
N ASN A 52 1.85 8.99 14.12
CA ASN A 52 0.49 9.44 14.39
C ASN A 52 -0.19 8.44 15.34
N SER A 53 -0.82 8.94 16.40
CA SER A 53 -1.31 8.12 17.52
C SER A 53 -2.74 7.61 17.34
N LEU A 54 -3.45 8.01 16.27
CA LEU A 54 -4.85 7.67 16.08
C LEU A 54 -5.03 6.20 15.66
N SER A 55 -5.98 5.53 16.31
CA SER A 55 -6.40 4.18 15.93
C SER A 55 -7.15 4.17 14.60
N LEU A 56 -7.30 2.99 13.99
CA LEU A 56 -8.07 2.82 12.75
C LEU A 56 -9.52 3.31 12.90
N GLU A 57 -10.15 3.09 14.05
CA GLU A 57 -11.48 3.56 14.37
C GLU A 57 -11.53 5.09 14.42
N GLN A 58 -10.59 5.72 15.12
CA GLN A 58 -10.49 7.18 15.20
C GLN A 58 -10.23 7.81 13.83
N VAL A 59 -9.36 7.23 13.01
CA VAL A 59 -9.12 7.68 11.62
C VAL A 59 -10.41 7.58 10.79
N THR A 60 -11.15 6.49 10.94
CA THR A 60 -12.46 6.31 10.28
C THR A 60 -13.43 7.42 10.70
N ASP A 61 -13.54 7.68 12.00
CA ASP A 61 -14.44 8.69 12.54
C ASP A 61 -14.07 10.12 12.07
N VAL A 62 -12.77 10.45 11.99
CA VAL A 62 -12.30 11.73 11.41
C VAL A 62 -12.74 11.87 9.97
N ILE A 63 -12.54 10.82 9.15
CA ILE A 63 -12.91 10.81 7.73
C ILE A 63 -14.44 10.92 7.55
N GLU A 64 -15.22 10.37 8.49
CA GLU A 64 -16.68 10.46 8.49
C GLU A 64 -17.22 11.77 9.12
N GLY A 65 -16.35 12.71 9.50
CA GLY A 65 -16.72 14.00 10.06
C GLY A 65 -17.24 13.94 11.51
N LYS A 66 -16.97 12.86 12.22
CA LYS A 66 -17.34 12.71 13.64
C LYS A 66 -16.30 13.38 14.52
N ARG A 67 -16.70 13.68 15.76
CA ARG A 67 -15.79 14.22 16.78
C ARG A 67 -14.88 13.11 17.32
N VAL A 68 -13.58 13.36 17.29
CA VAL A 68 -12.55 12.44 17.80
C VAL A 68 -11.75 13.15 18.89
N LEU A 69 -11.47 12.43 19.98
CA LEU A 69 -10.53 12.86 21.01
C LEU A 69 -9.12 12.40 20.63
N GLY A 70 -8.20 13.34 20.44
CA GLY A 70 -6.81 13.08 20.07
C GLY A 70 -6.03 14.38 19.89
N PRO A 71 -4.71 14.31 19.64
CA PRO A 71 -3.90 15.47 19.34
C PRO A 71 -4.42 16.17 18.07
N LEU A 72 -4.58 17.48 18.12
CA LEU A 72 -5.09 18.26 16.97
C LEU A 72 -4.21 18.07 15.72
N LYS A 73 -2.90 17.97 15.90
CA LYS A 73 -1.95 17.68 14.81
C LYS A 73 -2.31 16.37 14.12
N ASP A 74 -2.51 15.30 14.89
CA ASP A 74 -2.79 13.97 14.36
C ASP A 74 -4.12 13.94 13.59
N ILE A 75 -5.14 14.65 14.10
CA ILE A 75 -6.43 14.80 13.41
C ILE A 75 -6.27 15.54 12.09
N HIS A 76 -5.51 16.64 12.06
CA HIS A 76 -5.21 17.40 10.82
C HIS A 76 -4.43 16.55 9.81
N GLU A 77 -3.47 15.75 10.27
CA GLU A 77 -2.74 14.82 9.39
C GLU A 77 -3.68 13.84 8.68
N VAL A 78 -4.67 13.29 9.39
CA VAL A 78 -5.68 12.40 8.79
C VAL A 78 -6.53 13.13 7.76
N GLN A 79 -7.00 14.34 8.05
CA GLN A 79 -7.81 15.14 7.12
C GLN A 79 -7.04 15.46 5.84
N ASN A 80 -5.80 15.93 6.00
CA ASN A 80 -4.91 16.23 4.87
C ASN A 80 -4.58 15.00 4.04
N ALA A 81 -4.27 13.87 4.69
CA ALA A 81 -3.99 12.61 4.00
C ALA A 81 -5.21 12.12 3.21
N TYR A 82 -6.41 12.20 3.80
CA TYR A 82 -7.63 11.83 3.09
C TYR A 82 -7.83 12.68 1.83
N GLU A 83 -7.71 14.01 1.95
CA GLU A 83 -7.83 14.92 0.79
C GLU A 83 -6.75 14.64 -0.28
N ALA A 84 -5.51 14.37 0.14
CA ALA A 84 -4.42 14.07 -0.76
C ALA A 84 -4.67 12.76 -1.53
N TYR A 85 -5.06 11.67 -0.84
CA TYR A 85 -5.35 10.39 -1.48
C TYR A 85 -6.57 10.43 -2.41
N GLU A 86 -7.55 11.32 -2.19
CA GLU A 86 -8.68 11.50 -3.13
C GLU A 86 -8.25 12.19 -4.44
N LYS A 87 -7.16 12.94 -4.43
CA LYS A 87 -6.72 13.74 -5.58
C LYS A 87 -5.50 13.15 -6.29
N VAL A 88 -4.59 12.49 -5.56
CA VAL A 88 -3.27 12.08 -6.06
C VAL A 88 -3.33 11.20 -7.31
N PHE A 89 -4.29 10.28 -7.40
CA PHE A 89 -4.39 9.35 -8.52
C PHE A 89 -4.77 9.98 -9.87
N ARG A 90 -5.06 11.29 -9.88
CA ARG A 90 -5.28 12.09 -11.10
C ARG A 90 -4.04 12.86 -11.54
N LEU A 91 -3.01 12.90 -10.71
CA LEU A 91 -1.77 13.65 -10.94
C LEU A 91 -0.83 12.89 -11.89
N ASN A 92 0.05 13.62 -12.56
CA ASN A 92 1.14 13.02 -13.34
C ASN A 92 2.31 12.65 -12.40
N PRO A 93 2.68 11.36 -12.28
CA PRO A 93 3.75 10.91 -11.37
C PRO A 93 5.14 11.44 -11.73
N TYR A 94 5.31 12.06 -12.89
CA TYR A 94 6.59 12.60 -13.38
C TYR A 94 6.60 14.14 -13.46
N SER A 95 5.55 14.81 -12.97
CA SER A 95 5.44 16.26 -12.91
C SER A 95 5.90 16.80 -11.54
N ILE A 96 6.86 17.72 -11.56
CA ILE A 96 7.33 18.43 -10.36
C ILE A 96 6.18 19.22 -9.72
N ASP A 97 5.39 19.92 -10.52
CA ASP A 97 4.27 20.74 -10.01
C ASP A 97 3.23 19.87 -9.31
N ASP A 98 2.93 18.71 -9.86
CA ASP A 98 2.01 17.75 -9.26
C ASP A 98 2.59 17.11 -7.98
N PHE A 99 3.89 16.85 -7.95
CA PHE A 99 4.58 16.38 -6.75
C PHE A 99 4.55 17.41 -5.61
N LEU A 100 4.79 18.68 -5.92
CA LEU A 100 4.69 19.77 -4.97
C LEU A 100 3.24 20.01 -4.53
N LEU A 101 2.27 19.87 -5.44
CA LEU A 101 0.84 19.94 -5.09
C LEU A 101 0.45 18.83 -4.11
N ALA A 102 0.88 17.59 -4.34
CA ALA A 102 0.61 16.48 -3.46
C ALA A 102 1.19 16.70 -2.06
N HIS A 103 2.44 17.16 -1.97
CA HIS A 103 3.05 17.53 -0.69
C HIS A 103 2.28 18.65 0.01
N ARG A 104 1.83 19.68 -0.72
CA ARG A 104 1.02 20.75 -0.14
C ARG A 104 -0.26 20.19 0.47
N LEU A 105 -0.96 19.30 -0.23
CA LEU A 105 -2.19 18.67 0.29
C LEU A 105 -1.93 17.87 1.57
N LEU A 106 -0.84 17.09 1.61
CA LEU A 106 -0.49 16.28 2.79
C LEU A 106 -0.07 17.10 4.02
N THR A 107 0.48 18.30 3.80
CA THR A 107 1.17 19.03 4.87
C THR A 107 0.59 20.44 5.12
N GLN A 108 -0.57 20.74 4.52
CA GLN A 108 -1.25 22.03 4.72
C GLN A 108 -1.50 22.28 6.22
N ASP A 109 -1.14 23.47 6.70
CA ASP A 109 -1.23 23.91 8.10
C ASP A 109 -0.45 23.06 9.14
N LEU A 110 0.38 22.13 8.68
CA LEU A 110 1.24 21.29 9.52
C LEU A 110 2.71 21.68 9.45
N VAL A 111 3.16 22.23 8.32
CA VAL A 111 4.56 22.62 8.09
C VAL A 111 4.66 24.07 7.64
N LYS A 112 5.84 24.66 7.79
CA LYS A 112 6.08 26.06 7.45
C LYS A 112 5.98 26.36 5.94
N HIS A 113 6.37 25.41 5.09
CA HIS A 113 6.46 25.57 3.64
C HIS A 113 5.81 24.39 2.89
N PRO A 114 4.46 24.26 2.94
CA PRO A 114 3.77 23.17 2.23
C PRO A 114 3.92 23.33 0.72
N GLY A 115 4.26 22.24 0.02
CA GLY A 115 4.43 22.24 -1.43
C GLY A 115 5.69 22.94 -1.93
N GLN A 116 6.73 23.04 -1.10
CA GLN A 116 8.01 23.64 -1.48
C GLN A 116 9.17 22.73 -1.09
N PHE A 117 10.16 22.64 -1.95
CA PHE A 117 11.42 21.98 -1.58
C PHE A 117 12.08 22.74 -0.42
N ARG A 118 12.77 21.98 0.43
CA ARG A 118 13.50 22.55 1.57
C ARG A 118 14.63 23.46 1.12
N LEU A 119 14.89 24.47 1.93
CA LEU A 119 16.00 25.41 1.75
C LEU A 119 17.18 25.13 2.70
N GLY A 120 16.95 24.30 3.74
CA GLY A 120 17.95 23.93 4.74
C GLY A 120 18.38 22.47 4.63
N ASP A 121 19.50 22.15 5.27
CA ASP A 121 19.93 20.76 5.43
C ASP A 121 18.98 20.01 6.35
N VAL A 122 18.80 18.73 6.10
CA VAL A 122 17.99 17.82 6.92
C VAL A 122 18.78 16.54 7.18
N GLY A 123 18.56 15.96 8.37
CA GLY A 123 19.07 14.64 8.72
C GLY A 123 17.96 13.76 9.24
N VAL A 124 18.01 12.49 8.93
CA VAL A 124 17.21 11.45 9.56
C VAL A 124 17.97 10.93 10.77
N PHE A 125 17.33 10.92 11.92
CA PHE A 125 17.93 10.50 13.18
C PHE A 125 17.24 9.22 13.67
N ASP A 126 18.00 8.31 14.26
CA ASP A 126 17.45 7.17 14.98
C ASP A 126 16.88 7.57 16.35
N GLY A 127 16.25 6.61 17.03
CA GLY A 127 15.68 6.83 18.37
C GLY A 127 16.71 7.20 19.47
N ALA A 128 18.03 7.06 19.18
CA ALA A 128 19.13 7.48 20.05
C ALA A 128 19.70 8.86 19.66
N GLY A 129 19.14 9.52 18.64
CA GLY A 129 19.61 10.83 18.16
C GLY A 129 20.85 10.78 17.27
N LYS A 130 21.27 9.60 16.81
CA LYS A 130 22.36 9.44 15.85
C LYS A 130 21.83 9.69 14.44
N VAL A 131 22.61 10.45 13.65
CA VAL A 131 22.31 10.67 12.23
C VAL A 131 22.40 9.33 11.48
N VAL A 132 21.31 8.87 10.90
CA VAL A 132 21.22 7.66 10.08
C VAL A 132 21.41 8.00 8.61
N HIS A 133 20.88 9.16 8.18
CA HIS A 133 21.00 9.64 6.82
C HIS A 133 21.05 11.17 6.79
N LEU A 134 21.87 11.70 5.89
CA LEU A 134 21.87 13.13 5.55
C LEU A 134 21.24 13.28 4.16
N GLY A 135 20.14 14.00 4.08
CA GLY A 135 19.52 14.33 2.80
C GLY A 135 20.50 15.08 1.88
N ALA A 136 20.23 15.07 0.59
CA ALA A 136 21.00 15.81 -0.40
C ALA A 136 21.12 17.30 -0.01
N ARG A 137 22.21 17.98 -0.41
CA ARG A 137 22.32 19.43 -0.16
C ARG A 137 21.16 20.19 -0.82
N PRO A 138 20.53 21.16 -0.14
CA PRO A 138 19.27 21.80 -0.58
C PRO A 138 19.32 22.35 -2.01
N GLN A 139 20.44 22.96 -2.40
CA GLN A 139 20.60 23.53 -3.74
C GLN A 139 20.51 22.50 -4.88
N PHE A 140 20.74 21.22 -4.61
CA PHE A 140 20.66 20.15 -5.62
C PHE A 140 19.30 19.45 -5.66
N VAL A 141 18.49 19.60 -4.62
CA VAL A 141 17.19 18.88 -4.49
C VAL A 141 16.28 19.06 -5.71
N PRO A 142 16.02 20.28 -6.22
CA PRO A 142 15.15 20.44 -7.39
C PRO A 142 15.67 19.68 -8.61
N ASN A 143 16.97 19.72 -8.87
CA ASN A 143 17.58 19.04 -10.02
C ASN A 143 17.57 17.52 -9.83
N LEU A 144 17.85 17.02 -8.62
CA LEU A 144 17.82 15.58 -8.34
C LEU A 144 16.44 14.99 -8.52
N VAL A 145 15.39 15.67 -8.04
CA VAL A 145 13.99 15.21 -8.26
C VAL A 145 13.61 15.30 -9.74
N SER A 146 14.00 16.37 -10.44
CA SER A 146 13.75 16.50 -11.88
C SER A 146 14.44 15.39 -12.70
N ASP A 147 15.70 15.10 -12.40
CA ASP A 147 16.44 14.03 -13.06
C ASP A 147 15.83 12.66 -12.77
N LEU A 148 15.40 12.41 -11.52
CA LEU A 148 14.73 11.17 -11.13
C LEU A 148 13.44 10.97 -11.91
N PHE A 149 12.62 12.00 -12.02
CA PHE A 149 11.34 11.91 -12.75
C PHE A 149 11.56 11.77 -14.27
N ALA A 150 12.52 12.47 -14.85
CA ALA A 150 12.90 12.31 -16.25
C ALA A 150 13.42 10.89 -16.55
N TRP A 151 14.22 10.32 -15.64
CA TRP A 151 14.64 8.92 -15.73
C TRP A 151 13.43 7.97 -15.63
N ALA A 152 12.54 8.17 -14.67
CA ALA A 152 11.39 7.31 -14.45
C ALA A 152 10.40 7.35 -15.64
N GLU A 153 10.19 8.52 -16.24
CA GLU A 153 9.33 8.70 -17.42
C GLU A 153 9.91 8.00 -18.67
N SER A 154 11.23 8.13 -18.89
CA SER A 154 11.90 7.55 -20.06
C SER A 154 12.29 6.08 -19.90
N SER A 155 12.28 5.54 -18.69
CA SER A 155 12.70 4.17 -18.40
C SER A 155 11.67 3.15 -18.85
N HIS A 156 12.13 2.08 -19.52
CA HIS A 156 11.33 0.93 -19.94
C HIS A 156 11.26 -0.20 -18.90
N ILE A 157 11.81 0.00 -17.70
CA ILE A 157 11.68 -0.98 -16.62
C ILE A 157 10.21 -1.11 -16.19
N SER A 158 9.83 -2.29 -15.69
CA SER A 158 8.48 -2.52 -15.16
C SER A 158 8.08 -1.44 -14.14
N ASP A 159 6.88 -0.88 -14.27
CA ASP A 159 6.37 0.14 -13.35
C ASP A 159 6.31 -0.36 -11.90
N ILE A 160 6.18 -1.67 -11.69
CA ILE A 160 6.25 -2.30 -10.36
C ILE A 160 7.62 -2.01 -9.72
N VAL A 161 8.72 -2.30 -10.43
CA VAL A 161 10.09 -2.05 -9.95
C VAL A 161 10.40 -0.55 -9.92
N LYS A 162 9.97 0.18 -10.97
CA LYS A 162 10.13 1.64 -11.05
C LYS A 162 9.55 2.37 -9.85
N SER A 163 8.36 1.96 -9.40
CA SER A 163 7.71 2.54 -8.22
C SER A 163 8.55 2.39 -6.96
N CYS A 164 9.19 1.23 -6.78
CA CYS A 164 10.07 0.97 -5.64
C CYS A 164 11.36 1.82 -5.72
N ILE A 165 11.93 1.96 -6.91
CA ILE A 165 13.13 2.78 -7.13
C ILE A 165 12.83 4.26 -6.85
N VAL A 166 11.73 4.79 -7.39
CA VAL A 166 11.35 6.19 -7.15
C VAL A 166 11.08 6.45 -5.68
N HIS A 167 10.41 5.51 -4.99
CA HIS A 167 10.21 5.61 -3.55
C HIS A 167 11.54 5.70 -2.80
N PHE A 168 12.47 4.77 -3.05
CA PHE A 168 13.79 4.78 -2.44
C PHE A 168 14.53 6.09 -2.67
N GLU A 169 14.64 6.52 -3.92
CA GLU A 169 15.38 7.73 -4.28
C GLU A 169 14.78 8.99 -3.64
N LEU A 170 13.44 9.08 -3.53
CA LEU A 170 12.78 10.18 -2.82
C LEU A 170 13.11 10.18 -1.33
N GLU A 171 13.20 9.01 -0.68
CA GLU A 171 13.64 8.90 0.71
C GLU A 171 15.12 9.36 0.88
N ILE A 172 15.99 9.03 -0.08
CA ILE A 172 17.40 9.41 -0.04
C ILE A 172 17.62 10.89 -0.36
N ILE A 173 16.96 11.42 -1.39
CA ILE A 173 17.02 12.87 -1.71
C ILE A 173 16.46 13.69 -0.55
N HIS A 174 15.40 13.21 0.08
CA HIS A 174 14.70 13.83 1.20
C HIS A 174 14.27 15.27 0.88
N PRO A 175 13.39 15.47 -0.14
CA PRO A 175 13.19 16.77 -0.76
C PRO A 175 12.50 17.83 0.10
N PHE A 176 11.82 17.45 1.17
CA PHE A 176 11.03 18.35 2.00
C PHE A 176 11.58 18.47 3.41
N GLY A 177 11.15 19.51 4.14
CA GLY A 177 11.49 19.68 5.55
C GLY A 177 10.79 18.70 6.48
N ASP A 178 9.62 18.18 6.07
CA ASP A 178 8.81 17.16 6.74
C ASP A 178 7.89 16.49 5.70
N GLY A 179 7.38 15.29 6.00
CA GLY A 179 6.42 14.57 5.15
C GLY A 179 7.04 13.73 4.04
N ASN A 180 8.35 13.52 4.01
CA ASN A 180 9.03 12.75 2.95
C ASN A 180 8.55 11.30 2.91
N GLY A 181 8.50 10.58 4.04
CA GLY A 181 8.03 9.20 4.10
C GLY A 181 6.59 9.05 3.62
N ARG A 182 5.68 9.94 4.04
CA ARG A 182 4.29 9.96 3.56
C ARG A 182 4.22 10.18 2.05
N MET A 183 5.04 11.09 1.53
CA MET A 183 5.14 11.36 0.09
C MET A 183 5.71 10.18 -0.69
N GLY A 184 6.79 9.56 -0.24
CA GLY A 184 7.41 8.41 -0.90
C GLY A 184 6.42 7.26 -1.05
N ARG A 185 5.72 6.87 0.02
CA ARG A 185 4.70 5.82 0.00
C ARG A 185 3.50 6.15 -0.90
N MET A 186 2.95 7.36 -0.77
CA MET A 186 1.83 7.79 -1.61
C MET A 186 2.22 7.88 -3.09
N TRP A 187 3.43 8.38 -3.40
CA TRP A 187 3.94 8.50 -4.76
C TRP A 187 4.19 7.14 -5.41
N GLN A 188 4.68 6.17 -4.63
CA GLN A 188 4.78 4.79 -5.07
C GLN A 188 3.40 4.22 -5.46
N SER A 189 2.37 4.43 -4.62
CA SER A 189 1.01 3.99 -4.91
C SER A 189 0.45 4.64 -6.18
N LEU A 190 0.76 5.91 -6.44
CA LEU A 190 0.41 6.61 -7.69
C LEU A 190 1.05 5.94 -8.91
N ILE A 191 2.37 5.64 -8.87
CA ILE A 191 3.06 4.98 -9.99
C ILE A 191 2.49 3.58 -10.23
N LEU A 192 2.29 2.80 -9.17
CA LEU A 192 1.67 1.47 -9.26
C LEU A 192 0.27 1.51 -9.86
N SER A 193 -0.52 2.55 -9.55
CA SER A 193 -1.87 2.71 -10.10
C SER A 193 -1.89 2.94 -11.61
N ARG A 194 -0.82 3.46 -12.18
CA ARG A 194 -0.67 3.61 -13.63
C ARG A 194 -0.48 2.27 -14.33
N TRP A 195 0.18 1.34 -13.66
CA TRP A 195 0.29 -0.03 -14.14
C TRP A 195 -1.01 -0.82 -13.92
N ASN A 196 -1.60 -0.74 -12.72
CA ASN A 196 -2.85 -1.42 -12.42
C ASN A 196 -3.71 -0.58 -11.44
N PRO A 197 -4.94 -0.16 -11.86
CA PRO A 197 -5.85 0.66 -11.03
C PRO A 197 -6.21 0.05 -9.67
N LEU A 198 -5.99 -1.25 -9.46
CA LEU A 198 -6.15 -1.91 -8.17
C LEU A 198 -5.35 -1.20 -7.06
N PHE A 199 -4.17 -0.68 -7.40
CA PHE A 199 -3.27 0.00 -6.45
C PHE A 199 -3.71 1.41 -6.05
N GLU A 200 -4.79 1.95 -6.60
CA GLU A 200 -5.37 3.19 -6.08
C GLU A 200 -5.87 3.05 -4.64
N TRP A 201 -6.19 1.83 -4.20
CA TRP A 201 -6.83 1.56 -2.91
C TRP A 201 -6.32 0.29 -2.20
N LEU A 202 -5.30 -0.37 -2.71
CA LEU A 202 -4.61 -1.45 -1.98
C LEU A 202 -3.70 -0.88 -0.89
N PRO A 203 -3.85 -1.35 0.38
CA PRO A 203 -3.15 -0.77 1.52
C PRO A 203 -1.72 -1.33 1.68
N VAL A 204 -0.82 -1.07 0.73
CA VAL A 204 0.59 -1.49 0.79
C VAL A 204 1.25 -0.95 2.07
N GLU A 205 0.86 0.25 2.49
CA GLU A 205 1.32 0.90 3.71
C GLU A 205 1.00 0.09 4.98
N SER A 206 -0.07 -0.72 4.96
CA SER A 206 -0.40 -1.58 6.11
C SER A 206 0.59 -2.72 6.29
N VAL A 207 1.12 -3.26 5.20
CA VAL A 207 2.19 -4.28 5.25
C VAL A 207 3.52 -3.64 5.66
N ILE A 208 3.85 -2.46 5.11
CA ILE A 208 5.03 -1.70 5.52
C ILE A 208 4.98 -1.43 7.04
N TYR A 209 3.83 -1.01 7.58
CA TYR A 209 3.65 -0.76 9.01
C TYR A 209 3.85 -2.02 9.85
N ARG A 210 3.30 -3.17 9.44
CA ARG A 210 3.53 -4.46 10.11
C ARG A 210 5.02 -4.86 10.15
N HIS A 211 5.76 -4.53 9.10
CA HIS A 211 7.18 -4.85 8.94
C HIS A 211 8.08 -3.61 9.04
N GLN A 212 7.69 -2.60 9.85
CA GLN A 212 8.33 -1.29 9.90
C GLN A 212 9.84 -1.35 10.16
N SER A 213 10.29 -2.23 11.05
CA SER A 213 11.72 -2.43 11.30
C SER A 213 12.48 -2.93 10.06
N GLY A 214 11.89 -3.86 9.31
CA GLY A 214 12.46 -4.37 8.04
C GLY A 214 12.49 -3.29 6.96
N TYR A 215 11.48 -2.43 6.90
CA TYR A 215 11.43 -1.28 5.99
C TYR A 215 12.60 -0.31 6.22
N TYR A 216 12.82 0.11 7.46
CA TYR A 216 13.93 1.01 7.79
C TYR A 216 15.29 0.32 7.63
N GLN A 217 15.38 -0.98 7.93
CA GLN A 217 16.59 -1.75 7.69
C GLN A 217 16.92 -1.80 6.19
N ALA A 218 15.94 -2.10 5.34
CA ALA A 218 16.13 -2.13 3.89
C ALA A 218 16.54 -0.77 3.31
N LEU A 219 15.98 0.34 3.83
CA LEU A 219 16.38 1.69 3.47
C LEU A 219 17.86 1.95 3.86
N THR A 220 18.24 1.62 5.09
CA THR A 220 19.60 1.83 5.60
C THR A 220 20.63 1.01 4.83
N GLU A 221 20.39 -0.30 4.67
CA GLU A 221 21.29 -1.21 3.94
C GLU A 221 21.48 -0.78 2.48
N SER A 222 20.39 -0.36 1.82
CA SER A 222 20.44 0.11 0.44
C SER A 222 21.16 1.46 0.30
N ASN A 223 20.98 2.37 1.26
CA ASN A 223 21.68 3.65 1.30
C ASN A 223 23.20 3.46 1.52
N GLU A 224 23.59 2.61 2.46
CA GLU A 224 25.00 2.29 2.73
C GLU A 224 25.67 1.61 1.53
N ALA A 225 24.96 0.74 0.84
CA ALA A 225 25.43 0.07 -0.38
C ALA A 225 25.44 0.99 -1.61
N ASN A 226 24.78 2.14 -1.56
CA ASN A 226 24.43 2.97 -2.72
C ASN A 226 23.81 2.13 -3.86
N ASP A 227 22.92 1.21 -3.51
CA ASP A 227 22.28 0.26 -4.43
C ASP A 227 20.88 -0.10 -3.85
N SER A 228 19.81 0.26 -4.58
CA SER A 228 18.44 0.09 -4.12
C SER A 228 17.89 -1.34 -4.20
N THR A 229 18.67 -2.31 -4.64
CA THR A 229 18.21 -3.70 -4.89
C THR A 229 17.54 -4.32 -3.66
N ARG A 230 18.12 -4.14 -2.46
CA ARG A 230 17.57 -4.68 -1.21
C ARG A 230 16.23 -4.03 -0.84
N PHE A 231 16.12 -2.71 -1.04
CA PHE A 231 14.86 -1.99 -0.82
C PHE A 231 13.77 -2.41 -1.83
N ILE A 232 14.15 -2.58 -3.09
CA ILE A 232 13.23 -3.08 -4.13
C ILE A 232 12.68 -4.45 -3.73
N GLN A 233 13.53 -5.37 -3.28
CA GLN A 233 13.13 -6.70 -2.82
C GLN A 233 12.09 -6.61 -1.68
N PHE A 234 12.40 -5.84 -0.63
CA PHE A 234 11.48 -5.63 0.50
C PHE A 234 10.13 -5.09 0.04
N MET A 235 10.13 -4.09 -0.84
CA MET A 235 8.88 -3.48 -1.32
C MET A 235 8.07 -4.42 -2.21
N LEU A 236 8.72 -5.25 -3.03
CA LEU A 236 8.03 -6.27 -3.83
C LEU A 236 7.40 -7.34 -2.95
N ASP A 237 8.06 -7.78 -1.88
CA ASP A 237 7.50 -8.69 -0.90
C ASP A 237 6.27 -8.06 -0.21
N ALA A 238 6.34 -6.79 0.18
CA ALA A 238 5.22 -6.07 0.78
C ALA A 238 4.03 -5.91 -0.19
N ILE A 239 4.29 -5.66 -1.48
CA ILE A 239 3.25 -5.59 -2.51
C ILE A 239 2.59 -6.96 -2.70
N LEU A 240 3.38 -8.03 -2.77
CA LEU A 240 2.86 -9.40 -2.92
C LEU A 240 1.99 -9.79 -1.71
N GLU A 241 2.47 -9.56 -0.49
CA GLU A 241 1.70 -9.82 0.74
C GLU A 241 0.38 -9.03 0.76
N THR A 242 0.40 -7.77 0.34
CA THR A 242 -0.82 -6.94 0.23
C THR A 242 -1.85 -7.54 -0.73
N LEU A 243 -1.41 -8.07 -1.87
CA LEU A 243 -2.31 -8.71 -2.84
C LEU A 243 -2.89 -10.03 -2.29
N LEU A 244 -2.10 -10.81 -1.57
CA LEU A 244 -2.56 -12.03 -0.90
C LEU A 244 -3.59 -11.73 0.18
N ASP A 245 -3.33 -10.75 1.04
CA ASP A 245 -4.26 -10.29 2.07
C ASP A 245 -5.58 -9.81 1.46
N TYR A 246 -5.50 -9.04 0.37
CA TYR A 246 -6.69 -8.56 -0.33
C TYR A 246 -7.49 -9.71 -0.96
N GLY A 247 -6.82 -10.69 -1.55
CA GLY A 247 -7.45 -11.91 -2.06
C GLY A 247 -8.23 -12.65 -0.96
N GLN A 248 -7.64 -12.80 0.23
CA GLN A 248 -8.30 -13.40 1.38
C GLN A 248 -9.51 -12.57 1.87
N GLN A 249 -9.37 -11.25 1.99
CA GLN A 249 -10.47 -10.35 2.35
C GLN A 249 -11.68 -10.49 1.40
N LYS A 250 -11.43 -10.65 0.10
CA LYS A 250 -12.50 -10.87 -0.90
C LYS A 250 -13.24 -12.18 -0.65
N ILE A 251 -12.52 -13.25 -0.38
CA ILE A 251 -13.10 -14.56 -0.07
C ILE A 251 -13.98 -14.45 1.18
N ASP A 252 -13.45 -13.83 2.25
CA ASP A 252 -14.17 -13.67 3.53
C ASP A 252 -15.43 -12.82 3.37
N SER A 253 -15.36 -11.73 2.60
CA SER A 253 -16.50 -10.86 2.30
C SER A 253 -17.59 -11.59 1.52
N ARG A 254 -17.22 -12.38 0.50
CA ARG A 254 -18.15 -13.21 -0.26
C ARG A 254 -18.83 -14.26 0.62
N ASN A 255 -18.04 -14.97 1.44
CA ASN A 255 -18.55 -15.97 2.36
C ASN A 255 -19.54 -15.37 3.36
N LYS A 256 -19.21 -14.19 3.92
CA LYS A 256 -20.10 -13.45 4.80
C LYS A 256 -21.41 -13.06 4.11
N SER A 257 -21.35 -12.57 2.89
CA SER A 257 -22.53 -12.19 2.10
C SER A 257 -23.40 -13.39 1.77
N VAL A 258 -22.80 -14.53 1.41
CA VAL A 258 -23.52 -15.79 1.16
C VAL A 258 -24.18 -16.28 2.44
N LYS A 259 -23.47 -16.28 3.58
CA LYS A 259 -24.04 -16.71 4.87
C LYS A 259 -25.26 -15.89 5.29
N VAL A 260 -25.28 -14.60 5.00
CA VAL A 260 -26.44 -13.71 5.30
C VAL A 260 -27.67 -14.06 4.44
N LEU A 261 -27.47 -14.57 3.23
CA LEU A 261 -28.54 -14.92 2.31
C LEU A 261 -29.10 -16.33 2.53
N LEU A 262 -28.37 -17.21 3.22
CA LEU A 262 -28.75 -18.60 3.46
C LEU A 262 -29.75 -18.73 4.61
N LYS A 263 -30.72 -19.62 4.44
CA LYS A 263 -31.57 -20.05 5.55
C LYS A 263 -30.77 -20.86 6.57
N PRO A 264 -31.19 -20.94 7.85
CA PRO A 264 -30.40 -21.61 8.89
C PRO A 264 -29.96 -23.04 8.54
N ARG A 265 -30.79 -23.79 7.81
CA ARG A 265 -30.46 -25.16 7.35
C ARG A 265 -29.39 -25.15 6.25
N GLU A 266 -29.45 -24.20 5.35
CA GLU A 266 -28.51 -24.03 4.24
C GLU A 266 -27.16 -23.53 4.77
N LEU A 267 -27.20 -22.64 5.76
CA LEU A 267 -26.00 -22.16 6.46
C LEU A 267 -25.23 -23.31 7.13
N ALA A 268 -25.90 -24.21 7.84
CA ALA A 268 -25.28 -25.36 8.48
C ALA A 268 -24.62 -26.33 7.46
N ILE A 269 -25.21 -26.45 6.26
CA ILE A 269 -24.63 -27.24 5.15
C ILE A 269 -23.40 -26.52 4.60
N PHE A 270 -23.50 -25.23 4.36
CA PHE A 270 -22.42 -24.40 3.83
C PHE A 270 -21.19 -24.44 4.75
N GLU A 271 -21.38 -24.27 6.05
CA GLU A 271 -20.29 -24.30 7.04
C GLU A 271 -19.53 -25.62 7.09
N LYS A 272 -20.22 -26.74 6.95
CA LYS A 272 -19.59 -28.08 6.89
C LYS A 272 -18.74 -28.26 5.63
N ILE A 273 -19.25 -27.79 4.47
CA ILE A 273 -18.54 -27.87 3.20
C ILE A 273 -17.36 -26.91 3.18
N GLU A 274 -17.53 -25.69 3.67
CA GLU A 274 -16.47 -24.68 3.78
C GLU A 274 -15.30 -25.18 4.63
N SER A 275 -15.59 -25.72 5.83
CA SER A 275 -14.55 -26.26 6.72
C SER A 275 -13.72 -27.37 6.06
N TYR A 276 -14.37 -28.26 5.30
CA TYR A 276 -13.69 -29.31 4.56
C TYR A 276 -12.82 -28.76 3.42
N LEU A 277 -13.33 -27.76 2.67
CA LEU A 277 -12.63 -27.17 1.53
C LEU A 277 -11.37 -26.37 1.95
N ILE A 278 -11.36 -25.78 3.14
CA ILE A 278 -10.18 -25.11 3.71
C ILE A 278 -8.99 -26.08 3.83
N GLU A 279 -9.26 -27.35 4.18
CA GLU A 279 -8.21 -28.35 4.37
C GLU A 279 -7.86 -29.11 3.08
N HIS A 280 -8.84 -29.33 2.18
CA HIS A 280 -8.71 -30.27 1.08
C HIS A 280 -8.83 -29.66 -0.32
N TYR A 281 -9.14 -28.37 -0.44
CA TYR A 281 -9.25 -27.59 -1.68
C TYR A 281 -10.27 -28.09 -2.73
N GLN A 282 -10.76 -29.32 -2.62
CA GLN A 282 -11.72 -29.92 -3.53
C GLN A 282 -12.70 -30.82 -2.75
N ILE A 283 -13.96 -30.87 -3.19
CA ILE A 283 -14.97 -31.76 -2.61
C ILE A 283 -15.71 -32.51 -3.72
N THR A 284 -15.88 -33.81 -3.51
CA THR A 284 -16.73 -34.63 -4.38
C THR A 284 -18.16 -34.68 -3.84
N ASN A 285 -19.12 -35.03 -4.71
CA ASN A 285 -20.50 -35.23 -4.28
C ASN A 285 -20.65 -36.30 -3.19
N ALA A 286 -19.82 -37.35 -3.24
CA ALA A 286 -19.82 -38.43 -2.23
C ALA A 286 -19.39 -37.90 -0.86
N ILE A 287 -18.28 -37.14 -0.79
CA ILE A 287 -17.77 -36.54 0.44
C ILE A 287 -18.77 -35.51 0.99
N ALA A 288 -19.36 -34.70 0.12
CA ALA A 288 -20.37 -33.72 0.54
C ALA A 288 -21.64 -34.37 1.12
N GLN A 289 -22.05 -35.53 0.60
CA GLN A 289 -23.13 -36.33 1.18
C GLN A 289 -22.78 -36.87 2.57
N GLU A 290 -21.57 -37.40 2.74
CA GLU A 290 -21.09 -37.92 4.01
C GLU A 290 -21.05 -36.81 5.08
N LEU A 291 -20.51 -35.66 4.76
CA LEU A 291 -20.42 -34.51 5.66
C LEU A 291 -21.78 -33.92 6.08
N THR A 292 -22.74 -33.93 5.16
CA THR A 292 -24.01 -33.21 5.36
C THR A 292 -25.18 -34.12 5.67
N GLY A 293 -25.07 -35.43 5.40
CA GLY A 293 -26.15 -36.38 5.52
C GLY A 293 -27.28 -36.22 4.46
N LEU A 294 -27.05 -35.47 3.40
CA LEU A 294 -28.03 -35.18 2.36
C LEU A 294 -27.91 -36.18 1.19
N SER A 295 -29.04 -36.37 0.45
CA SER A 295 -29.05 -37.24 -0.73
C SER A 295 -28.20 -36.69 -1.87
N ALA A 296 -27.71 -37.59 -2.75
CA ALA A 296 -26.92 -37.25 -3.93
C ALA A 296 -27.59 -36.19 -4.84
N ALA A 297 -28.92 -36.29 -5.01
CA ALA A 297 -29.68 -35.37 -5.81
C ALA A 297 -29.74 -33.95 -5.17
N THR A 298 -29.88 -33.89 -3.85
CA THR A 298 -29.87 -32.64 -3.09
C THR A 298 -28.51 -31.99 -3.15
N MET A 299 -27.42 -32.77 -2.95
CA MET A 299 -26.06 -32.23 -3.00
C MET A 299 -25.66 -31.74 -4.38
N ARG A 300 -26.03 -32.40 -5.47
CA ARG A 300 -25.83 -31.87 -6.83
C ARG A 300 -26.40 -30.48 -7.03
N ARG A 301 -27.57 -30.20 -6.45
CA ARG A 301 -28.22 -28.89 -6.54
C ARG A 301 -27.51 -27.82 -5.72
N TYR A 302 -26.85 -28.20 -4.63
CA TYR A 302 -26.07 -27.25 -3.80
C TYR A 302 -24.64 -27.02 -4.31
N LEU A 303 -24.06 -27.96 -5.08
CA LEU A 303 -22.69 -27.86 -5.63
C LEU A 303 -22.66 -27.26 -7.06
N GLN A 304 -23.79 -26.93 -7.64
CA GLN A 304 -23.94 -26.17 -8.90
C GLN A 304 -24.04 -24.68 -8.62
#